data_474dcdb03cf5b16f0ad11797aeb8b507
#
_entry.id   474dcdb03cf5b16f0ad11797aeb8b507
#
_cell.length_a   1.000
_cell.length_b   1.000
_cell.length_c   1.000
_cell.angle_alpha   90.00
_cell.angle_beta   90.00
_cell.angle_gamma   90.00
#
_symmetry.space_group_name_H-M   'P 1'
#
loop_
_entity.id
_entity.type
_entity.pdbx_description
1 polymer ?
#
loop_
_entity_poly.entity_id
_entity_poly.type
_entity_poly.pdbx_seq_one_letter_code
_entity_poly.pdbx_strand_id
1 'polypeptide(L)'
;MTDIQTSILKITKALRENAGIPVEEWPSSLPFSPVDMGLVASSGRLFLPGTVDFLLEEVIERELPGIKCRVFEAVGSTNSEMLEAATSTNIQNLLYLAEFQYGGRGRHGRVWYSPYGRNLSVSYGLETKLSQKSISCLSLVVG
;
A
#
# COMPACT_ATOMS: atom_id res chain seq x y z
N MET A 1 16.98 -0.78 9.16
CA MET A 1 15.66 -1.37 8.87
C MET A 1 15.05 -1.76 10.21
N THR A 2 13.83 -1.36 10.51
CA THR A 2 13.17 -1.74 11.76
C THR A 2 12.82 -3.23 11.75
N ASP A 3 12.61 -3.84 12.92
CA ASP A 3 12.19 -5.24 13.07
C ASP A 3 10.85 -5.51 12.33
N ILE A 4 9.93 -4.55 12.39
CA ILE A 4 8.66 -4.58 11.66
C ILE A 4 8.87 -4.64 10.13
N GLN A 5 9.75 -3.81 9.58
CA GLN A 5 10.02 -3.80 8.13
C GLN A 5 10.63 -5.12 7.65
N THR A 6 11.53 -5.71 8.46
CA THR A 6 12.13 -7.02 8.18
C THR A 6 11.06 -8.12 8.17
N SER A 7 10.16 -8.09 9.15
CA SER A 7 9.04 -9.05 9.24
C SER A 7 8.08 -8.92 8.06
N ILE A 8 7.72 -7.71 7.68
CA ILE A 8 6.88 -7.44 6.49
C ILE A 8 7.54 -8.04 5.24
N LEU A 9 8.82 -7.77 5.01
CA LEU A 9 9.52 -8.24 3.83
C LEU A 9 9.59 -9.77 3.76
N LYS A 10 9.81 -10.44 4.90
CA LYS A 10 9.81 -11.92 4.97
C LYS A 10 8.45 -12.50 4.62
N ILE A 11 7.37 -11.93 5.17
CA ILE A 11 6.00 -12.36 4.96
C ILE A 11 5.60 -12.19 3.50
N THR A 12 5.76 -10.99 2.95
CA THR A 12 5.33 -10.66 1.58
C THR A 12 6.09 -11.47 0.55
N LYS A 13 7.39 -11.72 0.78
CA LYS A 13 8.17 -12.63 -0.06
C LYS A 13 7.58 -14.05 -0.07
N ALA A 14 7.29 -14.62 1.08
CA ALA A 14 6.69 -15.96 1.17
C ALA A 14 5.31 -16.04 0.50
N LEU A 15 4.51 -14.98 0.60
CA LEU A 15 3.20 -14.89 -0.07
C LEU A 15 3.33 -14.78 -1.60
N ARG A 16 4.27 -13.99 -2.10
CA ARG A 16 4.53 -13.86 -3.55
C ARG A 16 5.02 -15.18 -4.16
N GLU A 17 5.82 -15.93 -3.43
CA GLU A 17 6.34 -17.24 -3.83
C GLU A 17 5.30 -18.38 -3.64
N ASN A 18 4.11 -18.06 -3.15
CA ASN A 18 3.06 -19.02 -2.78
C ASN A 18 3.54 -20.13 -1.81
N ALA A 19 4.57 -19.82 -1.01
CA ALA A 19 5.14 -20.75 -0.03
C ALA A 19 4.26 -20.90 1.23
N GLY A 20 3.38 -19.92 1.45
CA GLY A 20 2.58 -19.80 2.66
C GLY A 20 3.43 -19.48 3.89
N ILE A 21 2.79 -19.07 4.96
CA ILE A 21 3.43 -18.72 6.24
C ILE A 21 2.86 -19.61 7.31
N PRO A 22 3.67 -20.38 8.10
CA PRO A 22 3.15 -21.11 9.24
C PRO A 22 2.39 -20.17 10.18
N VAL A 23 1.22 -20.58 10.64
CA VAL A 23 0.36 -19.74 11.51
C VAL A 23 1.11 -19.33 12.77
N GLU A 24 1.89 -20.24 13.35
CA GLU A 24 2.71 -20.02 14.55
C GLU A 24 3.89 -19.05 14.32
N GLU A 25 4.32 -18.86 13.08
CA GLU A 25 5.40 -17.93 12.71
C GLU A 25 4.90 -16.51 12.44
N TRP A 26 3.61 -16.24 12.59
CA TRP A 26 3.11 -14.87 12.41
C TRP A 26 3.66 -13.94 13.49
N PRO A 27 4.37 -12.85 13.12
CA PRO A 27 4.99 -11.96 14.10
C PRO A 27 3.94 -11.16 14.88
N SER A 28 3.92 -11.32 16.21
CA SER A 28 3.03 -10.56 17.09
C SER A 28 3.35 -9.06 17.16
N SER A 29 4.52 -8.64 16.67
CA SER A 29 4.96 -7.24 16.61
C SER A 29 4.33 -6.45 15.46
N LEU A 30 3.65 -7.10 14.53
CA LEU A 30 2.99 -6.42 13.42
C LEU A 30 1.72 -5.69 13.88
N PRO A 31 1.46 -4.47 13.36
CA PRO A 31 0.28 -3.69 13.71
C PRO A 31 -1.01 -4.16 13.00
N PHE A 32 -1.00 -5.34 12.41
CA PHE A 32 -2.11 -5.96 11.67
C PHE A 32 -2.06 -7.49 11.80
N SER A 33 -3.20 -8.11 11.59
CA SER A 33 -3.37 -9.58 11.63
C SER A 33 -3.37 -10.20 10.23
N PRO A 34 -3.26 -11.54 10.11
CA PRO A 34 -3.45 -12.24 8.85
C PRO A 34 -4.81 -11.95 8.18
N VAL A 35 -5.85 -11.76 8.97
CA VAL A 35 -7.20 -11.46 8.48
C VAL A 35 -7.25 -10.07 7.85
N ASP A 36 -6.55 -9.08 8.42
CA ASP A 36 -6.46 -7.73 7.84
C ASP A 36 -5.78 -7.75 6.47
N MET A 37 -4.81 -8.64 6.26
CA MET A 37 -4.20 -8.89 4.95
C MET A 37 -5.06 -9.73 4.01
N GLY A 38 -6.20 -10.24 4.45
CA GLY A 38 -7.07 -11.10 3.64
C GLY A 38 -6.53 -12.51 3.42
N LEU A 39 -5.65 -13.00 4.32
CA LEU A 39 -5.07 -14.33 4.23
C LEU A 39 -6.06 -15.39 4.71
N VAL A 40 -5.96 -16.58 4.13
CA VAL A 40 -6.72 -17.77 4.54
C VAL A 40 -5.78 -18.82 5.09
N ALA A 41 -6.23 -19.52 6.15
CA ALA A 41 -5.50 -20.62 6.73
C ALA A 41 -5.86 -21.94 6.04
N SER A 42 -4.84 -22.71 5.69
CA SER A 42 -4.98 -24.08 5.16
C SER A 42 -3.80 -24.92 5.64
N SER A 43 -4.08 -26.09 6.18
CA SER A 43 -3.06 -27.04 6.67
C SER A 43 -1.99 -26.40 7.58
N GLY A 44 -2.41 -25.53 8.51
CA GLY A 44 -1.51 -24.84 9.44
C GLY A 44 -0.67 -23.71 8.84
N ARG A 45 -0.96 -23.31 7.62
CA ARG A 45 -0.27 -22.20 6.93
C ARG A 45 -1.26 -21.18 6.41
N LEU A 46 -0.78 -19.94 6.27
CA LEU A 46 -1.52 -18.79 5.74
C LEU A 46 -1.14 -18.56 4.28
N PHE A 47 -2.13 -18.36 3.42
CA PHE A 47 -1.96 -18.12 1.99
C PHE A 47 -2.83 -16.95 1.52
N LEU A 48 -2.45 -16.38 0.37
CA LEU A 48 -3.36 -15.51 -0.38
C LEU A 48 -4.42 -16.36 -1.09
N PRO A 49 -5.71 -16.00 -1.00
CA PRO A 49 -6.75 -16.71 -1.73
C PRO A 49 -6.65 -16.40 -3.24
N GLY A 50 -6.48 -17.43 -4.07
CA GLY A 50 -6.40 -17.31 -5.53
C GLY A 50 -5.12 -16.62 -6.04
N THR A 51 -5.14 -16.21 -7.31
CA THR A 51 -4.02 -15.52 -7.97
C THR A 51 -4.04 -14.02 -7.69
N VAL A 52 -2.86 -13.41 -7.66
CA VAL A 52 -2.66 -11.96 -7.49
C VAL A 52 -1.63 -11.49 -8.49
N ASP A 53 -1.97 -10.43 -9.23
CA ASP A 53 -1.04 -9.70 -10.07
C ASP A 53 -0.48 -8.53 -9.26
N PHE A 54 0.78 -8.66 -8.86
CA PHE A 54 1.44 -7.67 -8.02
C PHE A 54 1.92 -6.47 -8.83
N LEU A 55 1.91 -5.30 -8.19
CA LEU A 55 2.41 -4.07 -8.77
C LEU A 55 3.94 -4.12 -8.94
N LEU A 56 4.44 -3.63 -10.08
CA LEU A 56 5.86 -3.55 -10.41
C LEU A 56 6.21 -2.12 -10.79
N GLU A 57 7.11 -1.49 -10.04
CA GLU A 57 7.54 -0.10 -10.23
C GLU A 57 8.03 0.15 -11.66
N GLU A 58 8.92 -0.72 -12.18
CA GLU A 58 9.49 -0.61 -13.50
C GLU A 58 8.45 -0.73 -14.64
N VAL A 59 7.40 -1.51 -14.43
CA VAL A 59 6.30 -1.62 -15.41
C VAL A 59 5.48 -0.33 -15.41
N ILE A 60 5.16 0.19 -14.22
CA ILE A 60 4.35 1.40 -14.05
C ILE A 60 5.11 2.62 -14.62
N GLU A 61 6.40 2.77 -14.30
CA GLU A 61 7.22 3.89 -14.80
C GLU A 61 7.40 3.85 -16.31
N ARG A 62 7.48 2.65 -16.90
CA ARG A 62 7.53 2.48 -18.36
C ARG A 62 6.23 2.90 -19.04
N GLU A 63 5.08 2.57 -18.46
CA GLU A 63 3.76 2.91 -19.02
C GLU A 63 3.35 4.36 -18.73
N LEU A 64 3.96 5.01 -17.72
CA LEU A 64 3.70 6.39 -17.31
C LEU A 64 4.98 7.24 -17.35
N PRO A 65 5.47 7.61 -18.55
CA PRO A 65 6.71 8.36 -18.68
C PRO A 65 6.67 9.70 -17.92
N GLY A 66 7.71 9.97 -17.13
CA GLY A 66 7.82 11.19 -16.31
C GLY A 66 7.22 11.07 -14.91
N ILE A 67 6.59 9.95 -14.58
CA ILE A 67 6.18 9.61 -13.21
C ILE A 67 7.31 8.81 -12.55
N LYS A 68 7.62 9.14 -11.29
CA LYS A 68 8.43 8.29 -10.41
C LYS A 68 7.49 7.50 -9.50
N CYS A 69 7.60 6.18 -9.56
CA CYS A 69 6.74 5.28 -8.81
C CYS A 69 7.46 4.66 -7.62
N ARG A 70 6.74 4.45 -6.53
CA ARG A 70 7.16 3.60 -5.41
C ARG A 70 6.01 2.71 -5.00
N VAL A 71 6.27 1.41 -4.95
CA VAL A 71 5.33 0.39 -4.50
C VAL A 71 5.75 -0.10 -3.11
N PHE A 72 4.88 0.07 -2.13
CA PHE A 72 5.06 -0.44 -0.78
C PHE A 72 4.40 -1.82 -0.65
N GLU A 73 5.13 -2.79 -0.13
CA GLU A 73 4.56 -4.10 0.22
C GLU A 73 3.46 -3.96 1.29
N ALA A 74 3.77 -3.21 2.34
CA ALA A 74 2.81 -2.83 3.36
C ALA A 74 3.17 -1.47 3.95
N VAL A 75 2.17 -0.65 4.17
CA VAL A 75 2.33 0.72 4.69
C VAL A 75 1.12 1.13 5.52
N GLY A 76 1.31 2.07 6.44
CA GLY A 76 0.19 2.65 7.18
C GLY A 76 -0.83 3.29 6.24
N SER A 77 -0.36 4.24 5.44
CA SER A 77 -1.16 4.93 4.42
C SER A 77 -0.24 5.58 3.38
N THR A 78 -0.48 5.33 2.10
CA THR A 78 0.24 5.98 1.00
C THR A 78 0.13 7.50 1.06
N ASN A 79 -1.02 8.02 1.51
CA ASN A 79 -1.21 9.46 1.69
C ASN A 79 -0.36 10.04 2.82
N SER A 80 -0.21 9.32 3.94
CA SER A 80 0.66 9.76 5.04
C SER A 80 2.12 9.78 4.60
N GLU A 81 2.58 8.76 3.89
CA GLU A 81 3.93 8.71 3.31
C GLU A 81 4.18 9.86 2.31
N MET A 82 3.19 10.16 1.48
CA MET A 82 3.30 11.26 0.51
C MET A 82 3.37 12.62 1.22
N LEU A 83 2.58 12.84 2.27
CA LEU A 83 2.62 14.06 3.06
C LEU A 83 3.96 14.21 3.80
N GLU A 84 4.51 13.13 4.33
CA GLU A 84 5.84 13.14 4.95
C GLU A 84 6.93 13.45 3.93
N ALA A 85 6.90 12.82 2.76
CA ALA A 85 7.84 13.10 1.67
C ALA A 85 7.79 14.57 1.24
N ALA A 86 6.61 15.18 1.22
CA ALA A 86 6.42 16.58 0.85
C ALA A 86 7.12 17.57 1.79
N THR A 87 7.49 17.15 3.00
CA THR A 87 8.25 18.01 3.95
C THR A 87 9.73 18.14 3.59
N SER A 88 10.29 17.21 2.84
CA SER A 88 11.73 17.09 2.61
C SER A 88 12.13 17.00 1.13
N THR A 89 11.17 16.75 0.24
CA THR A 89 11.45 16.60 -1.19
C THR A 89 10.33 17.18 -2.06
N ASN A 90 10.65 17.42 -3.33
CA ASN A 90 9.64 17.75 -4.33
C ASN A 90 8.83 16.50 -4.66
N ILE A 91 7.51 16.56 -4.46
CA ILE A 91 6.58 15.45 -4.71
C ILE A 91 5.94 15.50 -6.11
N GLN A 92 6.29 16.49 -6.93
CA GLN A 92 5.73 16.59 -8.27
C GLN A 92 6.01 15.32 -9.08
N ASN A 93 4.96 14.73 -9.64
CA ASN A 93 5.00 13.48 -10.40
C ASN A 93 5.49 12.24 -9.60
N LEU A 94 5.39 12.28 -8.28
CA LEU A 94 5.56 11.08 -7.46
C LEU A 94 4.25 10.30 -7.39
N LEU A 95 4.34 8.99 -7.55
CA LEU A 95 3.23 8.05 -7.43
C LEU A 95 3.57 7.01 -6.35
N TYR A 96 2.84 7.03 -5.26
CA TYR A 96 2.97 6.04 -4.20
C TYR A 96 1.80 5.07 -4.26
N LEU A 97 2.14 3.79 -4.36
CA LEU A 97 1.18 2.69 -4.37
C LEU A 97 1.46 1.73 -3.22
N ALA A 98 0.47 0.96 -2.82
CA ALA A 98 0.67 -0.07 -1.81
C ALA A 98 -0.13 -1.32 -2.15
N GLU A 99 0.51 -2.47 -1.98
CA GLU A 99 -0.15 -3.78 -2.02
C GLU A 99 -1.07 -3.97 -0.80
N PHE A 100 -0.68 -3.39 0.35
CA PHE A 100 -1.46 -3.45 1.58
C PHE A 100 -1.37 -2.15 2.39
N GLN A 101 -2.53 -1.64 2.83
CA GLN A 101 -2.61 -0.53 3.79
C GLN A 101 -3.26 -1.00 5.09
N TYR A 102 -2.52 -0.91 6.21
CA TYR A 102 -3.02 -1.26 7.54
C TYR A 102 -3.52 -0.07 8.37
N GLY A 103 -3.29 1.16 7.91
CA GLY A 103 -3.75 2.41 8.54
C GLY A 103 -4.58 3.29 7.60
N GLY A 104 -5.15 2.70 6.55
CA GLY A 104 -6.00 3.41 5.62
C GLY A 104 -7.25 4.00 6.30
N ARG A 105 -7.66 5.19 5.90
CA ARG A 105 -8.79 5.91 6.52
C ARG A 105 -9.85 6.26 5.48
N GLY A 106 -11.08 5.84 5.74
CA GLY A 106 -12.24 6.32 5.02
C GLY A 106 -12.73 7.68 5.54
N ARG A 107 -13.63 8.32 4.81
CA ARG A 107 -14.32 9.54 5.28
C ARG A 107 -15.09 9.25 6.57
N HIS A 108 -15.17 10.24 7.45
CA HIS A 108 -15.85 10.14 8.76
C HIS A 108 -15.28 9.08 9.70
N GLY A 109 -13.96 8.81 9.62
CA GLY A 109 -13.27 7.87 10.51
C GLY A 109 -13.57 6.39 10.26
N ARG A 110 -14.19 6.04 9.13
CA ARG A 110 -14.42 4.65 8.77
C ARG A 110 -13.11 3.91 8.53
N VAL A 111 -13.06 2.65 8.92
CA VAL A 111 -11.94 1.77 8.61
C VAL A 111 -11.92 1.51 7.11
N TRP A 112 -10.73 1.58 6.52
CA TRP A 112 -10.49 1.22 5.13
C TRP A 112 -9.91 -0.18 5.07
N TYR A 113 -10.68 -1.12 4.56
CA TYR A 113 -10.23 -2.50 4.37
C TYR A 113 -9.56 -2.64 3.00
N SER A 114 -8.27 -2.98 2.98
CA SER A 114 -7.45 -3.09 1.77
C SER A 114 -6.57 -4.33 1.82
N PRO A 115 -7.13 -5.53 1.57
CA PRO A 115 -6.37 -6.77 1.59
C PRO A 115 -5.17 -6.75 0.65
N TYR A 116 -4.10 -7.46 1.01
CA TYR A 116 -2.84 -7.52 0.27
C TYR A 116 -3.05 -7.98 -1.18
N GLY A 117 -2.56 -7.17 -2.12
CA GLY A 117 -2.65 -7.45 -3.56
C GLY A 117 -4.07 -7.45 -4.14
N ARG A 118 -5.07 -6.86 -3.45
CA ARG A 118 -6.49 -6.88 -3.90
C ARG A 118 -7.08 -5.53 -4.21
N ASN A 119 -6.39 -4.46 -3.83
CA ASN A 119 -6.86 -3.10 -4.02
C ASN A 119 -5.77 -2.21 -4.58
N LEU A 120 -6.17 -1.18 -5.28
CA LEU A 120 -5.27 -0.13 -5.72
C LEU A 120 -5.29 0.99 -4.68
N SER A 121 -4.32 0.99 -3.77
CA SER A 121 -4.07 2.09 -2.84
C SER A 121 -3.06 3.02 -3.46
N VAL A 122 -3.47 4.25 -3.80
CA VAL A 122 -2.65 5.18 -4.56
C VAL A 122 -2.67 6.58 -3.97
N SER A 123 -1.52 7.24 -3.97
CA SER A 123 -1.36 8.67 -3.73
C SER A 123 -0.45 9.28 -4.79
N TYR A 124 -0.89 10.38 -5.37
CA TYR A 124 -0.15 11.09 -6.41
C TYR A 124 0.22 12.49 -5.93
N GLY A 125 1.51 12.83 -6.01
CA GLY A 125 2.03 14.14 -5.69
C GLY A 125 1.89 15.09 -6.85
N LEU A 126 1.20 16.20 -6.62
CA LEU A 126 0.97 17.25 -7.63
C LEU A 126 1.21 18.61 -7.01
N GLU A 127 2.10 19.39 -7.63
CA GLU A 127 2.22 20.82 -7.35
C GLU A 127 1.16 21.59 -8.15
N THR A 128 0.41 22.44 -7.49
CA THR A 128 -0.64 23.23 -8.15
C THR A 128 -0.67 24.66 -7.64
N LYS A 129 -1.02 25.58 -8.53
CA LYS A 129 -1.29 26.99 -8.21
C LYS A 129 -2.78 27.25 -7.93
N LEU A 130 -3.60 26.21 -7.95
CA LEU A 130 -5.03 26.33 -7.66
C LEU A 130 -5.28 26.79 -6.22
N SER A 131 -6.30 27.61 -6.03
CA SER A 131 -6.73 27.97 -4.68
C SER A 131 -7.27 26.76 -3.91
N GLN A 132 -7.19 26.79 -2.58
CA GLN A 132 -7.72 25.73 -1.74
C GLN A 132 -9.21 25.43 -2.02
N LYS A 133 -9.99 26.46 -2.37
CA LYS A 133 -11.41 26.31 -2.77
C LYS A 133 -11.54 25.52 -4.08
N SER A 134 -10.67 25.74 -5.05
CA SER A 134 -10.66 25.03 -6.33
C SER A 134 -10.20 23.58 -6.16
N ILE A 135 -9.22 23.32 -5.27
CA ILE A 135 -8.74 21.97 -4.94
C ILE A 135 -9.84 21.12 -4.32
N SER A 136 -10.69 21.74 -3.48
CA SER A 136 -11.81 21.02 -2.84
C SER A 136 -12.83 20.46 -3.84
N CYS A 137 -12.86 20.99 -5.06
CA CYS A 137 -13.73 20.51 -6.14
C CYS A 137 -13.11 19.39 -6.98
N LEU A 138 -11.80 19.10 -6.83
CA LEU A 138 -11.11 18.06 -7.62
C LEU A 138 -11.73 16.68 -7.44
N SER A 139 -12.22 16.36 -6.25
CA SER A 139 -12.88 15.09 -5.98
C SER A 139 -14.19 14.90 -6.77
N LEU A 140 -14.80 16.00 -7.27
CA LEU A 140 -15.99 15.95 -8.13
C LEU A 140 -15.65 15.73 -9.61
N VAL A 141 -14.39 15.96 -9.98
CA VAL A 141 -13.89 15.86 -11.36
C VAL A 141 -13.24 14.49 -11.59
N VAL A 142 -12.60 13.94 -10.56
CA VAL A 142 -11.78 12.71 -10.66
C VAL A 142 -12.51 11.47 -10.09
N GLY A 143 -13.57 11.68 -9.32
CA GLY A 143 -14.30 10.60 -8.60
C GLY A 143 -15.53 10.11 -9.40
#